data_08eaf2a43e57444200977ea5d3860b2f
#
_entry.id   08eaf2a43e57444200977ea5d3860b2f
#
_cell.length_a   1.000
_cell.length_b   1.000
_cell.length_c   1.000
_cell.angle_alpha   90.00
_cell.angle_beta   90.00
_cell.angle_gamma   90.00
#
_symmetry.space_group_name_H-M   'P 1'
#
loop_
_entity.id
_entity.type
_entity.pdbx_description
1 polymer ?
#
loop_
_entity_poly.entity_id
_entity_poly.type
_entity_poly.pdbx_seq_one_letter_code
_entity_poly.pdbx_strand_id
1 'polypeptide(L)'
;MSCYGSLAAWYDQLTGDVPYSDFAEFYEAEFRRCGGEFRILLDLCCGTGTLTCEMTRRGYELIAVDASVDMLMQAQEKAAGLAPTPLFLCQEAGGLDLYGTVDAAYCSLDGINYIPPAELPELFHRLRLFIRPGGLWIFDLRSPQWLESMDGQIYVDEQEDVLCLWRADLDRENAAVTYGMDIFSRVGALWRRDCEEHVEYVHSFEALRRMLEAEGFTDVTLRCDGPQGGAGRQFVIAKRGC
;
A
#
# COMPACT_ATOMS: atom_id res chain seq x y z
N MET A 1 -1.51 -16.56 -10.52
CA MET A 1 -0.48 -15.79 -11.25
C MET A 1 -0.03 -14.71 -10.31
N SER A 2 1.27 -14.41 -10.22
CA SER A 2 1.74 -13.29 -9.39
C SER A 2 1.16 -12.00 -9.94
N CYS A 3 0.46 -11.22 -9.13
CA CYS A 3 0.14 -9.84 -9.45
C CYS A 3 1.44 -9.05 -9.56
N TYR A 4 1.49 -8.03 -10.42
CA TYR A 4 2.66 -7.18 -10.61
C TYR A 4 3.91 -7.84 -11.24
N GLY A 5 3.75 -8.82 -12.16
CA GLY A 5 4.89 -9.39 -12.89
C GLY A 5 5.46 -8.42 -13.92
N SER A 6 4.69 -8.11 -14.95
CA SER A 6 5.12 -7.20 -16.04
C SER A 6 5.01 -5.72 -15.64
N LEU A 7 4.05 -5.38 -14.77
CA LEU A 7 3.83 -4.01 -14.30
C LEU A 7 4.99 -3.51 -13.41
N ALA A 8 5.59 -4.38 -12.60
CA ALA A 8 6.64 -4.00 -11.65
C ALA A 8 7.80 -3.22 -12.31
N ALA A 9 8.20 -3.63 -13.52
CA ALA A 9 9.28 -2.97 -14.24
C ALA A 9 8.96 -1.53 -14.69
N TRP A 10 7.68 -1.19 -14.79
CA TRP A 10 7.18 0.09 -15.28
C TRP A 10 6.46 0.92 -14.23
N TYR A 11 6.24 0.32 -13.04
CA TYR A 11 5.42 0.89 -11.98
C TYR A 11 5.84 2.32 -11.61
N ASP A 12 7.13 2.54 -11.39
CA ASP A 12 7.65 3.86 -11.00
C ASP A 12 7.48 4.93 -12.10
N GLN A 13 7.48 4.52 -13.38
CA GLN A 13 7.25 5.45 -14.49
C GLN A 13 5.76 5.82 -14.59
N LEU A 14 4.87 4.85 -14.38
CA LEU A 14 3.43 5.03 -14.42
C LEU A 14 2.89 5.74 -13.15
N THR A 15 3.65 5.72 -12.06
CA THR A 15 3.29 6.37 -10.78
C THR A 15 4.20 7.56 -10.44
N GLY A 16 4.86 8.14 -11.44
CA GLY A 16 5.84 9.21 -11.25
C GLY A 16 5.27 10.52 -10.67
N ASP A 17 3.96 10.69 -10.70
CA ASP A 17 3.22 11.83 -10.14
C ASP A 17 2.83 11.64 -8.65
N VAL A 18 3.09 10.47 -8.06
CA VAL A 18 2.79 10.22 -6.65
C VAL A 18 3.70 11.05 -5.74
N PRO A 19 3.13 11.89 -4.86
CA PRO A 19 3.90 12.76 -3.98
C PRO A 19 4.40 12.00 -2.74
N TYR A 20 5.34 11.08 -2.90
CA TYR A 20 5.85 10.24 -1.80
C TYR A 20 6.39 11.03 -0.61
N SER A 21 6.96 12.22 -0.86
CA SER A 21 7.41 13.13 0.22
C SER A 21 6.25 13.59 1.10
N ASP A 22 5.09 13.89 0.49
CA ASP A 22 3.91 14.32 1.23
C ASP A 22 3.34 13.17 2.08
N PHE A 23 3.40 11.93 1.58
CA PHE A 23 3.04 10.73 2.37
C PHE A 23 3.95 10.59 3.59
N ALA A 24 5.26 10.73 3.41
CA ALA A 24 6.22 10.67 4.50
C ALA A 24 5.95 11.77 5.54
N GLU A 25 5.72 13.02 5.11
CA GLU A 25 5.40 14.15 5.99
C GLU A 25 4.08 13.94 6.76
N PHE A 26 3.09 13.35 6.10
CA PHE A 26 1.82 13.00 6.74
C PHE A 26 2.03 11.97 7.86
N TYR A 27 2.80 10.90 7.62
CA TYR A 27 3.09 9.90 8.66
C TYR A 27 3.90 10.49 9.80
N GLU A 28 4.93 11.29 9.52
CA GLU A 28 5.68 11.99 10.56
C GLU A 28 4.81 12.95 11.39
N ALA A 29 3.83 13.59 10.77
CA ALA A 29 2.86 14.42 11.48
C ALA A 29 1.99 13.60 12.44
N GLU A 30 1.55 12.40 12.03
CA GLU A 30 0.80 11.49 12.92
C GLU A 30 1.69 10.94 14.05
N PHE A 31 2.97 10.62 13.78
CA PHE A 31 3.92 10.21 14.81
C PHE A 31 4.11 11.32 15.86
N ARG A 32 4.30 12.57 15.42
CA ARG A 32 4.39 13.72 16.33
C ARG A 32 3.10 13.94 17.14
N ARG A 33 1.93 13.74 16.53
CA ARG A 33 0.64 13.88 17.20
C ARG A 33 0.41 12.80 18.25
N CYS A 34 0.83 11.56 17.96
CA CYS A 34 0.77 10.45 18.89
C CYS A 34 1.68 10.66 20.10
N GLY A 35 2.81 11.32 19.91
CA GLY A 35 3.88 11.49 20.91
C GLY A 35 4.69 10.19 21.09
N GLY A 36 5.92 10.32 21.54
CA GLY A 36 6.86 9.21 21.70
C GLY A 36 7.88 9.14 20.55
N GLU A 37 8.79 8.19 20.67
CA GLU A 37 9.81 7.94 19.65
C GLU A 37 9.33 6.87 18.69
N PHE A 38 9.47 7.15 17.41
CA PHE A 38 9.23 6.23 16.31
C PHE A 38 10.55 6.07 15.56
N ARG A 39 11.06 4.86 15.47
CA ARG A 39 12.33 4.55 14.86
C ARG A 39 12.26 3.39 13.89
N ILE A 40 11.63 2.29 14.29
CA ILE A 40 11.49 1.09 13.48
C ILE A 40 10.10 1.07 12.91
N LEU A 41 9.98 1.07 11.58
CA LEU A 41 8.71 1.11 10.88
C LEU A 41 8.51 -0.13 9.99
N LEU A 42 7.27 -0.54 9.86
CA LEU A 42 6.83 -1.54 8.88
C LEU A 42 6.13 -0.83 7.71
N ASP A 43 6.65 -1.04 6.51
CA ASP A 43 6.00 -0.69 5.25
C ASP A 43 5.35 -1.95 4.68
N LEU A 44 4.04 -2.07 4.83
CA LEU A 44 3.26 -3.22 4.37
C LEU A 44 2.70 -2.95 2.98
N CYS A 45 2.79 -3.92 2.06
CA CYS A 45 2.52 -3.76 0.63
C CYS A 45 3.41 -2.67 0.02
N CYS A 46 4.71 -2.75 0.27
CA CYS A 46 5.67 -1.70 -0.06
C CYS A 46 5.90 -1.49 -1.56
N GLY A 47 5.45 -2.41 -2.41
CA GLY A 47 5.65 -2.37 -3.86
C GLY A 47 7.13 -2.23 -4.24
N THR A 48 7.43 -1.29 -5.12
CA THR A 48 8.80 -0.96 -5.56
C THR A 48 9.62 -0.19 -4.52
N GLY A 49 9.11 -0.02 -3.29
CA GLY A 49 9.85 0.54 -2.16
C GLY A 49 10.18 2.04 -2.25
N THR A 50 9.50 2.80 -3.09
CA THR A 50 9.79 4.24 -3.22
C THR A 50 9.58 4.98 -1.90
N LEU A 51 8.46 4.71 -1.21
CA LEU A 51 8.18 5.30 0.10
C LEU A 51 9.09 4.71 1.19
N THR A 52 9.39 3.41 1.15
CA THR A 52 10.41 2.77 2.01
C THR A 52 11.73 3.51 1.94
N CYS A 53 12.22 3.80 0.72
CA CYS A 53 13.47 4.54 0.53
C CYS A 53 13.38 5.98 1.02
N GLU A 54 12.24 6.65 0.84
CA GLU A 54 12.02 8.01 1.33
C GLU A 54 12.05 8.05 2.85
N MET A 55 11.36 7.16 3.54
CA MET A 55 11.37 7.07 5.00
C MET A 55 12.75 6.69 5.54
N THR A 56 13.48 5.83 4.84
CA THR A 56 14.87 5.50 5.20
C THR A 56 15.79 6.72 5.14
N ARG A 57 15.66 7.56 4.09
CA ARG A 57 16.44 8.82 3.98
C ARG A 57 16.12 9.81 5.08
N ARG A 58 14.92 9.74 5.65
CA ARG A 58 14.49 10.54 6.82
C ARG A 58 15.01 10.00 8.15
N GLY A 59 15.72 8.86 8.13
CA GLY A 59 16.41 8.30 9.30
C GLY A 59 15.69 7.16 10.02
N TYR A 60 14.61 6.63 9.45
CA TYR A 60 13.90 5.46 10.00
C TYR A 60 14.56 4.15 9.60
N GLU A 61 14.46 3.15 10.46
CA GLU A 61 14.79 1.76 10.17
C GLU A 61 13.54 1.07 9.59
N LEU A 62 13.63 0.54 8.39
CA LEU A 62 12.47 -0.02 7.67
C LEU A 62 12.53 -1.54 7.56
N ILE A 63 11.39 -2.16 7.89
CA ILE A 63 11.02 -3.50 7.45
C ILE A 63 9.94 -3.30 6.39
N ALA A 64 10.18 -3.79 5.17
CA ALA A 64 9.29 -3.61 4.03
C ALA A 64 8.81 -4.97 3.54
N VAL A 65 7.51 -5.14 3.43
CA VAL A 65 6.86 -6.41 3.10
C VAL A 65 6.00 -6.25 1.86
N ASP A 66 6.18 -7.15 0.91
CA ASP A 66 5.32 -7.27 -0.26
C ASP A 66 5.19 -8.74 -0.67
N ALA A 67 4.08 -9.11 -1.30
CA ALA A 67 3.86 -10.46 -1.80
C ALA A 67 4.55 -10.71 -3.16
N SER A 68 4.84 -9.64 -3.92
CA SER A 68 5.44 -9.71 -5.24
C SER A 68 6.96 -9.70 -5.18
N VAL A 69 7.56 -10.80 -5.62
CA VAL A 69 9.03 -10.89 -5.77
C VAL A 69 9.55 -9.85 -6.77
N ASP A 70 8.80 -9.60 -7.86
CA ASP A 70 9.20 -8.67 -8.90
C ASP A 70 9.23 -7.22 -8.38
N MET A 71 8.23 -6.84 -7.54
CA MET A 71 8.23 -5.55 -6.84
C MET A 71 9.43 -5.43 -5.89
N LEU A 72 9.69 -6.46 -5.09
CA LEU A 72 10.79 -6.44 -4.14
C LEU A 72 12.17 -6.40 -4.81
N MET A 73 12.32 -6.97 -6.00
CA MET A 73 13.56 -6.82 -6.77
C MET A 73 13.81 -5.36 -7.14
N GLN A 74 12.81 -4.64 -7.62
CA GLN A 74 12.90 -3.20 -7.88
C GLN A 74 13.19 -2.40 -6.61
N ALA A 75 12.54 -2.76 -5.49
CA ALA A 75 12.75 -2.11 -4.21
C ALA A 75 14.19 -2.28 -3.68
N GLN A 76 14.76 -3.47 -3.80
CA GLN A 76 16.14 -3.76 -3.40
C GLN A 76 17.16 -2.98 -4.24
N GLU A 77 16.95 -2.92 -5.56
CA GLU A 77 17.79 -2.11 -6.47
C GLU A 77 17.74 -0.62 -6.07
N LYS A 78 16.53 -0.09 -5.85
CA LYS A 78 16.30 1.31 -5.47
C LYS A 78 16.93 1.65 -4.11
N ALA A 79 16.92 0.71 -3.16
CA ALA A 79 17.49 0.88 -1.82
C ALA A 79 19.01 0.72 -1.77
N ALA A 80 19.66 0.34 -2.88
CA ALA A 80 21.10 0.12 -2.91
C ALA A 80 21.87 1.39 -2.46
N GLY A 81 22.72 1.23 -1.46
CA GLY A 81 23.53 2.31 -0.90
C GLY A 81 22.84 3.15 0.17
N LEU A 82 21.58 2.86 0.53
CA LEU A 82 20.96 3.50 1.70
C LEU A 82 21.52 2.94 3.01
N ALA A 83 21.58 3.81 4.02
CA ALA A 83 21.99 3.46 5.38
C ALA A 83 21.06 4.17 6.40
N PRO A 84 20.40 3.40 7.29
CA PRO A 84 20.38 1.93 7.35
C PRO A 84 19.78 1.30 6.09
N THR A 85 20.18 0.07 5.76
CA THR A 85 19.59 -0.65 4.62
C THR A 85 18.23 -1.22 5.04
N PRO A 86 17.12 -0.95 4.32
CA PRO A 86 15.83 -1.57 4.59
C PRO A 86 15.87 -3.09 4.51
N LEU A 87 15.12 -3.77 5.38
CA LEU A 87 14.92 -5.22 5.32
C LEU A 87 13.68 -5.51 4.46
N PHE A 88 13.87 -6.17 3.32
CA PHE A 88 12.76 -6.59 2.46
C PHE A 88 12.38 -8.03 2.71
N LEU A 89 11.09 -8.31 2.89
CA LEU A 89 10.52 -9.63 3.15
C LEU A 89 9.41 -9.94 2.14
N CYS A 90 9.51 -11.09 1.46
CA CYS A 90 8.45 -11.57 0.58
C CYS A 90 7.43 -12.36 1.40
N GLN A 91 6.30 -11.73 1.73
CA GLN A 91 5.22 -12.33 2.53
C GLN A 91 3.87 -11.79 2.06
N GLU A 92 2.84 -12.63 2.12
CA GLU A 92 1.45 -12.19 2.05
C GLU A 92 1.06 -11.43 3.32
N ALA A 93 0.24 -10.40 3.20
CA ALA A 93 -0.14 -9.55 4.31
C ALA A 93 -0.80 -10.32 5.46
N GLY A 94 -1.71 -11.27 5.15
CA GLY A 94 -2.35 -12.15 6.12
C GLY A 94 -1.40 -13.15 6.80
N GLY A 95 -0.23 -13.38 6.20
CA GLY A 95 0.83 -14.24 6.73
C GLY A 95 1.97 -13.50 7.42
N LEU A 96 1.82 -12.19 7.70
CA LEU A 96 2.85 -11.34 8.28
C LEU A 96 3.50 -11.98 9.52
N ASP A 97 4.81 -12.15 9.48
CA ASP A 97 5.59 -12.69 10.59
C ASP A 97 6.93 -11.95 10.72
N LEU A 98 7.19 -11.37 11.89
CA LEU A 98 8.37 -10.58 12.19
C LEU A 98 9.07 -11.11 13.44
N TYR A 99 10.40 -10.94 13.51
CA TYR A 99 11.18 -11.35 14.67
C TYR A 99 11.05 -10.45 15.90
N GLY A 100 10.41 -9.31 15.78
CA GLY A 100 10.29 -8.33 16.85
C GLY A 100 9.15 -7.35 16.62
N THR A 101 9.09 -6.30 17.43
CA THR A 101 8.06 -5.28 17.30
C THR A 101 8.59 -4.05 16.57
N VAL A 102 7.67 -3.35 15.89
CA VAL A 102 7.89 -2.05 15.25
C VAL A 102 7.16 -0.95 16.03
N ASP A 103 7.61 0.29 15.86
CA ASP A 103 6.97 1.44 16.51
C ASP A 103 5.68 1.86 15.81
N ALA A 104 5.66 1.76 14.48
CA ALA A 104 4.46 1.92 13.67
C ALA A 104 4.52 1.05 12.42
N ALA A 105 3.35 0.79 11.85
CA ALA A 105 3.20 0.20 10.54
C ALA A 105 2.37 1.15 9.65
N TYR A 106 2.65 1.14 8.35
CA TYR A 106 1.80 1.81 7.37
C TYR A 106 1.60 0.93 6.12
N CYS A 107 0.50 1.16 5.41
CA CYS A 107 0.22 0.59 4.11
C CYS A 107 -0.30 1.72 3.21
N SER A 108 0.42 2.01 2.15
CA SER A 108 0.20 3.18 1.32
C SER A 108 -0.34 2.82 -0.06
N LEU A 109 -0.91 3.83 -0.73
CA LEU A 109 -1.37 3.72 -2.10
C LEU A 109 -2.37 2.58 -2.29
N ASP A 110 -3.42 2.60 -1.43
CA ASP A 110 -4.53 1.65 -1.49
C ASP A 110 -4.16 0.16 -1.37
N GLY A 111 -2.95 -0.16 -0.90
CA GLY A 111 -2.53 -1.56 -0.70
C GLY A 111 -3.50 -2.38 0.13
N ILE A 112 -4.23 -1.76 1.07
CA ILE A 112 -5.27 -2.43 1.86
C ILE A 112 -6.46 -2.89 1.01
N ASN A 113 -6.76 -2.21 -0.12
CA ASN A 113 -7.84 -2.60 -1.01
C ASN A 113 -7.56 -3.90 -1.76
N TYR A 114 -6.29 -4.32 -1.88
CA TYR A 114 -5.91 -5.62 -2.46
C TYR A 114 -6.16 -6.81 -1.52
N ILE A 115 -6.45 -6.56 -0.24
CA ILE A 115 -6.62 -7.61 0.76
C ILE A 115 -8.09 -8.00 0.86
N PRO A 116 -8.44 -9.29 0.62
CA PRO A 116 -9.83 -9.74 0.73
C PRO A 116 -10.41 -9.44 2.12
N PRO A 117 -11.69 -9.06 2.22
CA PRO A 117 -12.34 -8.76 3.51
C PRO A 117 -12.22 -9.89 4.54
N ALA A 118 -12.18 -11.14 4.08
CA ALA A 118 -12.05 -12.32 4.95
C ALA A 118 -10.66 -12.44 5.59
N GLU A 119 -9.62 -11.82 5.02
CA GLU A 119 -8.24 -11.89 5.50
C GLU A 119 -7.88 -10.71 6.45
N LEU A 120 -8.66 -9.63 6.42
CA LEU A 120 -8.40 -8.46 7.25
C LEU A 120 -8.35 -8.74 8.77
N PRO A 121 -9.24 -9.58 9.36
CA PRO A 121 -9.14 -9.89 10.80
C PRO A 121 -7.80 -10.51 11.19
N GLU A 122 -7.30 -11.48 10.39
CA GLU A 122 -6.00 -12.09 10.65
C GLU A 122 -4.86 -11.09 10.49
N LEU A 123 -4.90 -10.25 9.44
CA LEU A 123 -3.93 -9.17 9.26
C LEU A 123 -3.91 -8.23 10.48
N PHE A 124 -5.06 -7.76 10.96
CA PHE A 124 -5.12 -6.85 12.09
C PHE A 124 -4.66 -7.54 13.39
N HIS A 125 -4.95 -8.84 13.54
CA HIS A 125 -4.39 -9.63 14.62
C HIS A 125 -2.85 -9.65 14.57
N ARG A 126 -2.25 -9.94 13.39
CA ARG A 126 -0.80 -9.94 13.20
C ARG A 126 -0.19 -8.57 13.48
N LEU A 127 -0.76 -7.51 12.94
CA LEU A 127 -0.30 -6.14 13.19
C LEU A 127 -0.33 -5.80 14.69
N ARG A 128 -1.37 -6.25 15.42
CA ARG A 128 -1.41 -6.09 16.87
C ARG A 128 -0.27 -6.80 17.58
N LEU A 129 0.17 -7.95 17.10
CA LEU A 129 1.31 -8.67 17.70
C LEU A 129 2.62 -7.92 17.48
N PHE A 130 2.81 -7.36 16.29
CA PHE A 130 4.08 -6.77 15.86
C PHE A 130 4.21 -5.26 16.07
N ILE A 131 3.13 -4.51 16.18
CA ILE A 131 3.20 -3.10 16.58
C ILE A 131 3.31 -3.05 18.11
N ARG A 132 4.26 -2.31 18.66
CA ARG A 132 4.40 -2.15 20.13
C ARG A 132 3.17 -1.47 20.75
N PRO A 133 2.86 -1.69 22.05
CA PRO A 133 1.81 -0.95 22.74
C PRO A 133 1.99 0.57 22.61
N GLY A 134 0.91 1.26 22.25
CA GLY A 134 0.93 2.71 21.97
C GLY A 134 1.47 3.09 20.60
N GLY A 135 1.92 2.14 19.78
CA GLY A 135 2.32 2.35 18.39
C GLY A 135 1.13 2.58 17.46
N LEU A 136 1.41 2.92 16.20
CA LEU A 136 0.39 3.30 15.22
C LEU A 136 0.30 2.30 14.08
N TRP A 137 -0.92 2.09 13.60
CA TRP A 137 -1.24 1.51 12.31
C TRP A 137 -1.90 2.59 11.45
N ILE A 138 -1.30 2.92 10.31
CA ILE A 138 -1.78 3.95 9.39
C ILE A 138 -1.88 3.36 8.00
N PHE A 139 -3.03 3.50 7.35
CA PHE A 139 -3.18 3.06 5.97
C PHE A 139 -4.14 3.97 5.23
N ASP A 140 -3.99 4.02 3.92
CA ASP A 140 -4.97 4.66 3.05
C ASP A 140 -5.71 3.63 2.20
N LEU A 141 -6.89 4.04 1.75
CA LEU A 141 -7.76 3.24 0.91
C LEU A 141 -8.51 4.12 -0.07
N ARG A 142 -8.92 3.54 -1.17
CA ARG A 142 -9.91 4.15 -2.06
C ARG A 142 -11.28 4.12 -1.39
N SER A 143 -11.99 5.24 -1.45
CA SER A 143 -13.34 5.29 -0.90
C SER A 143 -14.29 4.38 -1.69
N PRO A 144 -15.34 3.82 -1.04
CA PRO A 144 -16.35 3.04 -1.76
C PRO A 144 -16.93 3.77 -2.97
N GLN A 145 -17.22 5.07 -2.81
CA GLN A 145 -17.78 5.90 -3.89
C GLN A 145 -16.80 6.06 -5.07
N TRP A 146 -15.51 6.16 -4.78
CA TRP A 146 -14.51 6.24 -5.84
C TRP A 146 -14.43 4.91 -6.60
N LEU A 147 -14.32 3.78 -5.91
CA LEU A 147 -14.27 2.46 -6.54
C LEU A 147 -15.53 2.17 -7.35
N GLU A 148 -16.71 2.50 -6.84
CA GLU A 148 -17.97 2.38 -7.58
C GLU A 148 -18.00 3.25 -8.84
N SER A 149 -17.36 4.42 -8.83
CA SER A 149 -17.29 5.31 -9.99
C SER A 149 -16.37 4.80 -11.10
N MET A 150 -15.52 3.82 -10.81
CA MET A 150 -14.62 3.20 -11.78
C MET A 150 -15.34 2.27 -12.76
N ASP A 151 -16.55 1.82 -12.44
CA ASP A 151 -17.33 0.87 -13.25
C ASP A 151 -17.42 1.25 -14.72
N GLY A 152 -16.92 0.40 -15.60
CA GLY A 152 -16.90 0.63 -17.05
C GLY A 152 -15.89 1.70 -17.53
N GLN A 153 -15.02 2.21 -16.65
CA GLN A 153 -14.03 3.20 -17.05
C GLN A 153 -12.85 2.54 -17.77
N ILE A 154 -12.27 3.32 -18.69
CA ILE A 154 -11.02 2.96 -19.40
C ILE A 154 -10.05 4.12 -19.24
N TYR A 155 -8.86 3.81 -18.76
CA TYR A 155 -7.77 4.77 -18.63
C TYR A 155 -6.60 4.37 -19.51
N VAL A 156 -5.90 5.37 -20.00
CA VAL A 156 -4.68 5.20 -20.79
C VAL A 156 -3.57 5.96 -20.10
N ASP A 157 -2.53 5.22 -19.73
CA ASP A 157 -1.30 5.76 -19.21
C ASP A 157 -0.20 5.56 -20.26
N GLU A 158 0.33 6.65 -20.82
CA GLU A 158 1.32 6.60 -21.89
C GLU A 158 2.60 7.33 -21.48
N GLN A 159 3.69 6.60 -21.56
CA GLN A 159 5.06 7.09 -21.40
C GLN A 159 5.87 6.73 -22.64
N GLU A 160 7.14 7.17 -22.73
CA GLU A 160 7.97 6.98 -23.93
C GLU A 160 8.09 5.51 -24.36
N ASP A 161 8.29 4.60 -23.39
CA ASP A 161 8.57 3.17 -23.63
C ASP A 161 7.50 2.22 -23.10
N VAL A 162 6.42 2.75 -22.50
CA VAL A 162 5.31 1.96 -21.99
C VAL A 162 3.97 2.65 -22.22
N LEU A 163 2.96 1.87 -22.62
CA LEU A 163 1.56 2.27 -22.66
C LEU A 163 0.75 1.24 -21.90
N CYS A 164 -0.03 1.68 -20.93
CA CYS A 164 -0.93 0.85 -20.15
C CYS A 164 -2.38 1.24 -20.40
N LEU A 165 -3.21 0.26 -20.77
CA LEU A 165 -4.66 0.39 -20.88
C LEU A 165 -5.29 -0.28 -19.66
N TRP A 166 -6.00 0.48 -18.86
CA TRP A 166 -6.71 0.00 -17.67
C TRP A 166 -8.21 -0.07 -17.98
N ARG A 167 -8.83 -1.20 -17.72
CA ARG A 167 -10.29 -1.37 -17.75
C ARG A 167 -10.75 -1.75 -16.36
N ALA A 168 -11.75 -1.06 -15.86
CA ALA A 168 -12.29 -1.32 -14.53
C ALA A 168 -13.73 -1.86 -14.65
N ASP A 169 -13.97 -2.99 -14.01
CA ASP A 169 -15.27 -3.67 -13.96
C ASP A 169 -15.67 -3.88 -12.49
N LEU A 170 -16.83 -3.32 -12.09
CA LEU A 170 -17.32 -3.43 -10.72
C LEU A 170 -18.18 -4.71 -10.54
N ASP A 171 -17.71 -5.59 -9.67
CA ASP A 171 -18.49 -6.71 -9.14
C ASP A 171 -19.24 -6.27 -7.87
N ARG A 172 -20.51 -5.94 -8.02
CA ARG A 172 -21.37 -5.48 -6.91
C ARG A 172 -21.70 -6.59 -5.92
N GLU A 173 -21.69 -7.85 -6.34
CA GLU A 173 -21.99 -9.00 -5.49
C GLU A 173 -20.85 -9.26 -4.50
N ASN A 174 -19.62 -9.18 -4.98
CA ASN A 174 -18.42 -9.38 -4.17
C ASN A 174 -17.81 -8.08 -3.62
N ALA A 175 -18.44 -6.93 -3.89
CA ALA A 175 -17.95 -5.61 -3.52
C ALA A 175 -16.47 -5.42 -3.91
N ALA A 176 -16.16 -5.65 -5.18
CA ALA A 176 -14.80 -5.59 -5.71
C ALA A 176 -14.76 -4.91 -7.08
N VAL A 177 -13.64 -4.29 -7.41
CA VAL A 177 -13.35 -3.77 -8.74
C VAL A 177 -12.21 -4.60 -9.33
N THR A 178 -12.43 -5.16 -10.49
CA THR A 178 -11.39 -5.85 -11.25
C THR A 178 -10.80 -4.89 -12.29
N TYR A 179 -9.49 -4.69 -12.23
CA TYR A 179 -8.74 -3.94 -13.22
C TYR A 179 -8.05 -4.90 -14.19
N GLY A 180 -8.54 -4.96 -15.42
CA GLY A 180 -7.83 -5.64 -16.51
C GLY A 180 -6.84 -4.67 -17.15
N MET A 181 -5.56 -5.03 -17.19
CA MET A 181 -4.50 -4.20 -17.74
C MET A 181 -3.88 -4.83 -18.97
N ASP A 182 -3.78 -4.03 -20.05
CA ASP A 182 -2.94 -4.33 -21.20
C ASP A 182 -1.70 -3.43 -21.15
N ILE A 183 -0.53 -4.03 -20.92
CA ILE A 183 0.73 -3.32 -20.80
C ILE A 183 1.52 -3.54 -22.09
N PHE A 184 1.73 -2.46 -22.84
CA PHE A 184 2.55 -2.46 -24.04
C PHE A 184 3.92 -1.85 -23.69
N SER A 185 4.98 -2.64 -23.77
CA SER A 185 6.34 -2.21 -23.51
C SER A 185 7.19 -2.25 -24.76
N ARG A 186 8.06 -1.23 -24.95
CA ARG A 186 8.93 -1.15 -26.11
C ARG A 186 10.10 -2.13 -26.01
N VAL A 187 10.33 -2.90 -27.07
CA VAL A 187 11.47 -3.81 -27.20
C VAL A 187 12.14 -3.52 -28.54
N GLY A 188 13.12 -2.63 -28.53
CA GLY A 188 13.76 -2.14 -29.75
C GLY A 188 12.78 -1.36 -30.64
N ALA A 189 12.48 -1.85 -31.84
CA ALA A 189 11.53 -1.25 -32.78
C ALA A 189 10.11 -1.83 -32.67
N LEU A 190 9.88 -2.77 -31.75
CA LEU A 190 8.61 -3.48 -31.58
C LEU A 190 8.01 -3.17 -30.22
N TRP A 191 6.73 -3.52 -30.06
CA TRP A 191 6.01 -3.46 -28.82
C TRP A 191 5.60 -4.88 -28.39
N ARG A 192 5.89 -5.22 -27.12
CA ARG A 192 5.41 -6.44 -26.47
C ARG A 192 4.16 -6.10 -25.69
N ARG A 193 3.14 -6.94 -25.79
CA ARG A 193 1.93 -6.86 -24.98
C ARG A 193 1.96 -7.91 -23.89
N ASP A 194 1.79 -7.48 -22.66
CA ASP A 194 1.55 -8.33 -21.51
C ASP A 194 0.16 -7.96 -20.93
N CYS A 195 -0.47 -8.89 -20.21
CA CYS A 195 -1.77 -8.66 -19.60
C CYS A 195 -1.71 -9.06 -18.14
N GLU A 196 -2.28 -8.21 -17.28
CA GLU A 196 -2.46 -8.49 -15.86
C GLU A 196 -3.89 -8.19 -15.43
N GLU A 197 -4.29 -8.77 -14.31
CA GLU A 197 -5.57 -8.53 -13.67
C GLU A 197 -5.34 -8.29 -12.19
N HIS A 198 -5.91 -7.22 -11.66
CA HIS A 198 -5.82 -6.82 -10.27
C HIS A 198 -7.22 -6.65 -9.71
N VAL A 199 -7.41 -7.02 -8.45
CA VAL A 199 -8.70 -6.91 -7.77
C VAL A 199 -8.54 -6.02 -6.55
N GLU A 200 -9.36 -4.99 -6.45
CA GLU A 200 -9.48 -4.14 -5.28
C GLU A 200 -10.85 -4.34 -4.62
N TYR A 201 -10.84 -4.64 -3.33
CA TYR A 201 -12.06 -4.82 -2.54
C TYR A 201 -12.54 -3.49 -1.96
N VAL A 202 -13.86 -3.32 -1.95
CA VAL A 202 -14.50 -2.14 -1.38
C VAL A 202 -14.63 -2.32 0.13
N HIS A 203 -13.89 -1.53 0.89
CA HIS A 203 -13.93 -1.55 2.35
C HIS A 203 -14.63 -0.30 2.90
N SER A 204 -15.61 -0.47 3.77
CA SER A 204 -16.19 0.66 4.50
C SER A 204 -15.41 0.95 5.78
N PHE A 205 -15.24 2.23 6.10
CA PHE A 205 -14.57 2.64 7.33
C PHE A 205 -15.19 2.02 8.58
N GLU A 206 -16.52 1.93 8.65
CA GLU A 206 -17.23 1.36 9.78
C GLU A 206 -16.93 -0.14 9.97
N ALA A 207 -16.73 -0.89 8.88
CA ALA A 207 -16.35 -2.29 8.95
C ALA A 207 -14.89 -2.43 9.43
N LEU A 208 -13.96 -1.66 8.84
CA LEU A 208 -12.56 -1.64 9.22
C LEU A 208 -12.37 -1.23 10.68
N ARG A 209 -13.07 -0.18 11.11
CA ARG A 209 -13.05 0.29 12.50
C ARG A 209 -13.46 -0.81 13.48
N ARG A 210 -14.58 -1.51 13.20
CA ARG A 210 -15.05 -2.59 14.08
C ARG A 210 -14.04 -3.73 14.19
N MET A 211 -13.40 -4.11 13.06
CA MET A 211 -12.37 -5.15 13.05
C MET A 211 -11.13 -4.72 13.84
N LEU A 212 -10.67 -3.50 13.65
CA LEU A 212 -9.54 -2.92 14.39
C LEU A 212 -9.81 -2.85 15.90
N GLU A 213 -10.98 -2.36 16.29
CA GLU A 213 -11.39 -2.26 17.70
C GLU A 213 -11.51 -3.66 18.34
N ALA A 214 -11.99 -4.66 17.60
CA ALA A 214 -12.06 -6.05 18.06
C ALA A 214 -10.68 -6.65 18.33
N GLU A 215 -9.66 -6.25 17.55
CA GLU A 215 -8.26 -6.64 17.74
C GLU A 215 -7.53 -5.77 18.78
N GLY A 216 -8.21 -4.83 19.43
CA GLY A 216 -7.64 -4.02 20.51
C GLY A 216 -6.90 -2.77 20.04
N PHE A 217 -7.14 -2.32 18.83
CA PHE A 217 -6.77 -0.97 18.42
C PHE A 217 -7.75 0.04 18.99
N THR A 218 -7.24 1.21 19.35
CA THR A 218 -8.00 2.34 19.91
C THR A 218 -7.81 3.59 19.06
N ASP A 219 -8.54 4.65 19.35
CA ASP A 219 -8.43 5.95 18.67
C ASP A 219 -8.52 5.83 17.13
N VAL A 220 -9.36 4.88 16.64
CA VAL A 220 -9.52 4.64 15.21
C VAL A 220 -10.20 5.82 14.56
N THR A 221 -9.49 6.54 13.72
CA THR A 221 -9.96 7.78 13.08
C THR A 221 -9.84 7.72 11.57
N LEU A 222 -10.77 8.41 10.88
CA LEU A 222 -10.75 8.60 9.43
C LEU A 222 -10.32 10.03 9.11
N ARG A 223 -9.42 10.18 8.15
CA ARG A 223 -8.98 11.47 7.62
C ARG A 223 -9.06 11.50 6.10
N CYS A 224 -9.48 12.65 5.56
CA CYS A 224 -9.58 12.88 4.12
C CYS A 224 -8.63 14.01 3.63
N ASP A 225 -7.81 14.54 4.53
CA ASP A 225 -6.88 15.66 4.29
C ASP A 225 -5.40 15.19 4.18
N GLY A 226 -5.18 13.91 3.99
CA GLY A 226 -3.86 13.37 3.68
C GLY A 226 -3.45 13.59 2.22
N PRO A 227 -2.24 13.12 1.82
CA PRO A 227 -1.73 13.24 0.46
C PRO A 227 -2.69 12.64 -0.58
N GLN A 228 -2.91 13.34 -1.68
CA GLN A 228 -3.94 12.97 -2.68
C GLN A 228 -5.32 12.70 -2.07
N GLY A 229 -5.57 13.24 -0.87
CA GLY A 229 -6.80 13.06 -0.10
C GLY A 229 -8.00 13.74 -0.74
N GLY A 230 -9.17 13.51 -0.15
CA GLY A 230 -10.45 14.02 -0.61
C GLY A 230 -11.51 12.93 -0.69
N ALA A 231 -12.46 13.07 -1.59
CA ALA A 231 -13.53 12.08 -1.74
C ALA A 231 -13.02 10.70 -2.22
N GLY A 232 -11.89 10.66 -2.94
CA GLY A 232 -11.36 9.44 -3.55
C GLY A 232 -10.41 8.63 -2.67
N ARG A 233 -9.60 9.29 -1.83
CA ARG A 233 -8.62 8.63 -0.96
C ARG A 233 -8.86 9.01 0.50
N GLN A 234 -8.88 8.04 1.36
CA GLN A 234 -9.15 8.15 2.79
C GLN A 234 -8.01 7.51 3.57
N PHE A 235 -7.67 8.08 4.73
CA PHE A 235 -6.64 7.55 5.61
C PHE A 235 -7.28 7.07 6.91
N VAL A 236 -6.92 5.89 7.36
CA VAL A 236 -7.30 5.34 8.66
C VAL A 236 -6.08 5.33 9.55
N ILE A 237 -6.20 5.94 10.72
CA ILE A 237 -5.18 5.94 11.76
C ILE A 237 -5.74 5.20 12.97
N ALA A 238 -5.02 4.20 13.45
CA ALA A 238 -5.38 3.41 14.61
C ALA A 238 -4.20 3.29 15.55
N LYS A 239 -4.44 3.38 16.85
CA LYS A 239 -3.41 3.23 17.87
C LYS A 239 -3.51 1.84 18.49
N ARG A 240 -2.40 1.11 18.60
CA ARG A 240 -2.40 -0.12 19.37
C ARG A 240 -2.64 0.17 20.84
N GLY A 241 -3.70 -0.39 21.41
CA GLY A 241 -3.98 -0.35 22.86
C GLY A 241 -2.87 -0.98 23.70
N CYS A 242 -2.85 -0.67 24.98
CA CYS A 242 -1.89 -1.22 25.96
C CYS A 242 -2.16 -2.70 26.26
#